data_31d40e7adc2e2cb151de2bcc5aeb05dd
#
_entry.id   31d40e7adc2e2cb151de2bcc5aeb05dd
#
_cell.length_a   1.000
_cell.length_b   1.000
_cell.length_c   1.000
_cell.angle_alpha   90.00
_cell.angle_beta   90.00
_cell.angle_gamma   90.00
#
_symmetry.space_group_name_H-M   'P 1'
#
loop_
_entity.id
_entity.type
_entity.pdbx_description
1 polymer ?
#
loop_
_entity_poly.entity_id
_entity_poly.type
_entity_poly.pdbx_seq_one_letter_code
_entity_poly.pdbx_strand_id
1 'polypeptide(L)'
;IPHLPEEGKYVEISVQDNGTGISAEYLSKIFDPYFTTKSRGSGLGLATCYSIVRNHGGAIHVSSKVGRGTTFCVYLPAVEAEKEALRTPGPSPFVRRGKILLMDDEELIRDIAGDMIKALDHEVELAENGEEAIGKYKAAMESGNPFDVVILDLTIRGGMGGKETIERLLEVNPRIKAIVSSGYSDDTLVSDYRNYGFSACLTKPYKLQELSDGLNNLLSK
;
A
#
# COMPACT_ATOMS: atom_id res chain seq x y z
N ILE A 1 -14.30 6.87 29.63
CA ILE A 1 -14.65 7.29 28.24
C ILE A 1 -13.59 8.29 27.86
N PRO A 2 -12.87 8.10 26.73
CA PRO A 2 -11.88 9.05 26.28
C PRO A 2 -12.53 10.42 26.05
N HIS A 3 -11.80 11.50 26.33
CA HIS A 3 -12.25 12.85 26.04
C HIS A 3 -12.21 13.02 24.51
N LEU A 4 -13.36 12.86 23.87
CA LEU A 4 -13.52 13.13 22.44
C LEU A 4 -13.51 14.63 22.21
N PRO A 5 -12.91 15.14 21.11
CA PRO A 5 -12.76 16.58 20.87
C PRO A 5 -14.09 17.33 20.71
N GLU A 6 -15.10 16.69 20.16
CA GLU A 6 -16.41 17.27 19.88
C GLU A 6 -17.53 16.24 20.14
N GLU A 7 -18.76 16.72 20.35
CA GLU A 7 -19.94 15.86 20.38
C GLU A 7 -20.27 15.41 18.95
N GLY A 8 -20.45 14.09 18.76
CA GLY A 8 -20.74 13.56 17.44
C GLY A 8 -20.65 12.04 17.36
N LYS A 9 -20.82 11.52 16.14
CA LYS A 9 -20.62 10.12 15.81
C LYS A 9 -19.15 9.90 15.49
N TYR A 10 -18.59 8.81 15.97
CA TYR A 10 -17.20 8.42 15.73
C TYR A 10 -17.13 6.97 15.25
N VAL A 11 -16.17 6.69 14.40
CA VAL A 11 -15.72 5.33 14.11
C VAL A 11 -14.60 5.00 15.10
N GLU A 12 -14.72 3.88 15.81
CA GLU A 12 -13.66 3.35 16.66
C GLU A 12 -12.89 2.26 15.92
N ILE A 13 -11.57 2.41 15.88
CA ILE A 13 -10.63 1.39 15.39
C ILE A 13 -9.81 0.93 16.58
N SER A 14 -9.94 -0.35 16.95
CA SER A 14 -9.23 -0.95 18.08
C SER A 14 -8.15 -1.91 17.56
N VAL A 15 -6.92 -1.71 18.06
CA VAL A 15 -5.77 -2.58 17.79
C VAL A 15 -5.25 -3.13 19.11
N GLN A 16 -5.29 -4.44 19.27
CA GLN A 16 -4.87 -5.13 20.48
C GLN A 16 -3.71 -6.08 20.22
N ASP A 17 -2.71 -6.06 21.08
CA ASP A 17 -1.62 -7.03 21.12
C ASP A 17 -1.60 -7.82 22.45
N ASN A 18 -0.91 -8.95 22.43
CA ASN A 18 -0.63 -9.80 23.59
C ASN A 18 0.84 -9.67 24.04
N GLY A 19 1.44 -8.51 23.83
CA GLY A 19 2.84 -8.22 24.12
C GLY A 19 3.12 -8.04 25.62
N THR A 20 4.29 -7.48 25.91
CA THR A 20 4.75 -7.25 27.28
C THR A 20 3.94 -6.21 28.04
N GLY A 21 3.12 -5.43 27.33
CA GLY A 21 2.40 -4.29 27.89
C GLY A 21 3.29 -3.09 28.18
N ILE A 22 2.68 -1.99 28.62
CA ILE A 22 3.32 -0.72 28.93
C ILE A 22 3.12 -0.41 30.42
N SER A 23 4.18 0.00 31.08
CA SER A 23 4.09 0.38 32.50
C SER A 23 3.30 1.70 32.65
N ALA A 24 2.58 1.84 33.76
CA ALA A 24 1.73 3.00 34.01
C ALA A 24 2.51 4.33 34.00
N GLU A 25 3.78 4.32 34.38
CA GLU A 25 4.66 5.51 34.36
C GLU A 25 4.98 6.03 32.97
N TYR A 26 4.88 5.17 31.94
CA TYR A 26 5.16 5.53 30.55
C TYR A 26 3.90 5.88 29.75
N LEU A 27 2.71 5.48 30.20
CA LEU A 27 1.46 5.71 29.46
C LEU A 27 1.21 7.18 29.11
N SER A 28 1.63 8.11 29.99
CA SER A 28 1.52 9.55 29.73
C SER A 28 2.56 10.10 28.74
N LYS A 29 3.62 9.33 28.46
CA LYS A 29 4.77 9.78 27.66
C LYS A 29 4.89 9.08 26.32
N ILE A 30 4.12 8.00 26.06
CA ILE A 30 4.28 7.19 24.85
C ILE A 30 4.01 7.97 23.56
N PHE A 31 3.32 9.10 23.64
CA PHE A 31 3.03 9.97 22.50
C PHE A 31 4.02 11.16 22.40
N ASP A 32 4.95 11.29 23.35
CA ASP A 32 5.97 12.33 23.29
C ASP A 32 6.97 12.00 22.16
N PRO A 33 7.36 12.98 21.33
CA PRO A 33 8.38 12.77 20.31
C PRO A 33 9.69 12.27 20.93
N TYR A 34 10.31 11.30 20.25
CA TYR A 34 11.57 10.65 20.66
C TYR A 34 11.50 9.79 21.92
N PHE A 35 10.34 9.66 22.56
CA PHE A 35 10.18 8.73 23.68
C PHE A 35 10.17 7.30 23.19
N THR A 36 11.08 6.48 23.71
CA THR A 36 11.16 5.04 23.38
C THR A 36 11.81 4.25 24.53
N THR A 37 11.31 3.05 24.75
CA THR A 37 11.94 2.05 25.64
C THR A 37 12.76 1.02 24.86
N LYS A 38 12.76 1.08 23.51
CA LYS A 38 13.48 0.17 22.61
C LYS A 38 14.86 0.72 22.27
N SER A 39 15.90 -0.11 22.39
CA SER A 39 17.29 0.28 22.11
C SER A 39 17.56 0.75 20.67
N ARG A 40 16.72 0.37 19.69
CA ARG A 40 16.80 0.76 18.28
C ARG A 40 15.55 1.49 17.77
N GLY A 41 14.72 2.02 18.68
CA GLY A 41 13.51 2.75 18.30
C GLY A 41 13.79 4.23 18.13
N SER A 42 13.24 4.87 17.09
CA SER A 42 13.32 6.33 16.89
C SER A 42 12.45 7.13 17.88
N GLY A 43 11.43 6.50 18.49
CA GLY A 43 10.44 7.15 19.35
C GLY A 43 9.49 8.10 18.60
N LEU A 44 9.43 8.05 17.27
CA LEU A 44 8.58 8.95 16.47
C LEU A 44 7.24 8.32 16.06
N GLY A 45 7.12 6.99 16.02
CA GLY A 45 5.94 6.31 15.47
C GLY A 45 4.63 6.70 16.15
N LEU A 46 4.54 6.59 17.48
CA LEU A 46 3.33 6.92 18.23
C LEU A 46 3.05 8.44 18.24
N ALA A 47 4.08 9.29 18.29
CA ALA A 47 3.93 10.73 18.17
C ALA A 47 3.35 11.12 16.79
N THR A 48 3.79 10.47 15.72
CA THR A 48 3.25 10.65 14.38
C THR A 48 1.79 10.18 14.30
N CYS A 49 1.47 8.99 14.81
CA CYS A 49 0.08 8.50 14.89
C CYS A 49 -0.83 9.48 15.64
N TYR A 50 -0.38 9.99 16.79
CA TYR A 50 -1.12 10.98 17.55
C TYR A 50 -1.39 12.25 16.74
N SER A 51 -0.37 12.79 16.06
CA SER A 51 -0.50 13.99 15.23
C SER A 51 -1.47 13.77 14.06
N ILE A 52 -1.39 12.62 13.37
CA ILE A 52 -2.29 12.27 12.28
C ILE A 52 -3.74 12.22 12.77
N VAL A 53 -4.00 11.48 13.85
CA VAL A 53 -5.35 11.33 14.41
C VAL A 53 -5.91 12.69 14.83
N ARG A 54 -5.10 13.53 15.49
CA ARG A 54 -5.52 14.89 15.90
C ARG A 54 -5.82 15.79 14.71
N ASN A 55 -5.02 15.74 13.65
CA ASN A 55 -5.26 16.50 12.42
C ASN A 55 -6.55 16.09 11.69
N HIS A 56 -7.02 14.87 11.93
CA HIS A 56 -8.32 14.38 11.44
C HIS A 56 -9.48 14.66 12.41
N GLY A 57 -9.30 15.52 13.41
CA GLY A 57 -10.34 15.81 14.42
C GLY A 57 -10.65 14.63 15.34
N GLY A 58 -9.76 13.63 15.39
CA GLY A 58 -9.94 12.41 16.16
C GLY A 58 -9.27 12.42 17.52
N ALA A 59 -9.36 11.29 18.21
CA ALA A 59 -8.70 11.01 19.47
C ALA A 59 -8.08 9.61 19.45
N ILE A 60 -6.97 9.45 20.18
CA ILE A 60 -6.33 8.15 20.40
C ILE A 60 -6.28 7.87 21.89
N HIS A 61 -6.66 6.66 22.28
CA HIS A 61 -6.62 6.17 23.65
C HIS A 61 -5.80 4.89 23.74
N VAL A 62 -5.13 4.69 24.88
CA VAL A 62 -4.34 3.51 25.14
C VAL A 62 -4.77 2.89 26.47
N SER A 63 -4.91 1.58 26.48
CA SER A 63 -5.08 0.77 27.68
C SER A 63 -4.05 -0.34 27.68
N SER A 64 -3.24 -0.45 28.72
CA SER A 64 -2.17 -1.44 28.78
C SER A 64 -1.98 -1.96 30.19
N LYS A 65 -1.60 -3.22 30.28
CA LYS A 65 -1.21 -3.89 31.52
C LYS A 65 0.04 -4.73 31.28
N VAL A 66 1.07 -4.48 32.08
CA VAL A 66 2.31 -5.26 32.03
C VAL A 66 2.02 -6.76 32.10
N GLY A 67 2.56 -7.52 31.16
CA GLY A 67 2.36 -8.97 31.02
C GLY A 67 1.03 -9.39 30.38
N ARG A 68 0.18 -8.44 29.93
CA ARG A 68 -1.11 -8.75 29.30
C ARG A 68 -1.31 -8.12 27.92
N GLY A 69 -0.36 -7.27 27.48
CA GLY A 69 -0.43 -6.58 26.20
C GLY A 69 -1.02 -5.18 26.27
N THR A 70 -1.31 -4.61 25.11
CA THR A 70 -1.77 -3.23 24.93
C THR A 70 -2.95 -3.19 23.97
N THR A 71 -3.88 -2.29 24.21
CA THR A 71 -4.97 -1.96 23.30
C THR A 71 -4.92 -0.47 22.99
N PHE A 72 -4.80 -0.12 21.71
CA PHE A 72 -4.96 1.23 21.19
C PHE A 72 -6.35 1.37 20.57
N CYS A 73 -7.08 2.43 20.94
CA CYS A 73 -8.35 2.79 20.33
C CYS A 73 -8.21 4.14 19.65
N VAL A 74 -8.43 4.19 18.35
CA VAL A 74 -8.44 5.41 17.52
C VAL A 74 -9.89 5.76 17.23
N TYR A 75 -10.28 6.98 17.54
CA TYR A 75 -11.62 7.53 17.27
C TYR A 75 -11.49 8.59 16.18
N LEU A 76 -12.18 8.40 15.07
CA LEU A 76 -12.25 9.36 13.98
C LEU A 76 -13.70 9.85 13.80
N PRO A 77 -13.94 11.16 13.56
CA PRO A 77 -15.28 11.67 13.28
C PRO A 77 -15.91 10.87 12.16
N ALA A 78 -17.11 10.36 12.40
CA ALA A 78 -17.90 9.70 11.37
C ALA A 78 -18.52 10.77 10.47
N VAL A 79 -18.09 10.84 9.24
CA VAL A 79 -18.81 11.57 8.21
C VAL A 79 -20.01 10.71 7.82
N GLU A 80 -21.25 11.21 7.97
CA GLU A 80 -22.36 10.60 7.26
C GLU A 80 -22.00 10.73 5.78
N ALA A 81 -21.48 9.66 5.18
CA ALA A 81 -21.46 9.61 3.75
C ALA A 81 -22.91 9.87 3.35
N GLU A 82 -23.21 11.05 2.75
CA GLU A 82 -24.27 11.04 1.74
C GLU A 82 -23.99 9.74 1.01
N LYS A 83 -25.01 8.89 0.89
CA LYS A 83 -24.93 7.73 0.02
C LYS A 83 -24.62 8.24 -1.39
N GLU A 84 -23.39 8.66 -1.63
CA GLU A 84 -22.76 8.28 -2.85
C GLU A 84 -22.89 6.77 -2.79
N ALA A 85 -24.02 6.33 -3.35
CA ALA A 85 -24.21 4.93 -3.67
C ALA A 85 -22.82 4.52 -4.10
N LEU A 86 -22.24 3.55 -3.38
CA LEU A 86 -21.14 2.79 -3.92
C LEU A 86 -21.51 2.71 -5.40
N ARG A 87 -20.99 3.62 -6.15
CA ARG A 87 -20.98 3.46 -7.58
C ARG A 87 -20.11 2.22 -7.68
N THR A 88 -20.76 1.10 -7.52
CA THR A 88 -20.31 -0.09 -8.24
C THR A 88 -19.99 0.49 -9.58
N PRO A 89 -18.71 0.55 -9.99
CA PRO A 89 -18.37 1.07 -11.29
C PRO A 89 -19.45 0.48 -12.19
N GLY A 90 -20.37 1.34 -12.69
CA GLY A 90 -21.39 0.86 -13.60
C GLY A 90 -20.62 0.12 -14.64
N PRO A 91 -21.12 -0.96 -15.27
CA PRO A 91 -20.34 -1.81 -16.13
C PRO A 91 -19.52 -0.89 -17.04
N SER A 92 -18.25 -0.72 -16.64
CA SER A 92 -17.29 0.04 -17.45
C SER A 92 -17.29 -0.65 -18.79
N PRO A 93 -17.41 0.06 -19.91
CA PRO A 93 -17.55 -0.57 -21.20
C PRO A 93 -16.40 -1.57 -21.35
N PHE A 94 -16.72 -2.86 -21.30
CA PHE A 94 -15.85 -4.01 -21.51
C PHE A 94 -14.38 -3.78 -21.08
N VAL A 95 -14.12 -3.79 -19.78
CA VAL A 95 -12.74 -3.91 -19.31
C VAL A 95 -12.28 -5.32 -19.64
N ARG A 96 -11.35 -5.45 -20.58
CA ARG A 96 -10.73 -6.73 -20.91
C ARG A 96 -10.06 -7.26 -19.64
N ARG A 97 -10.45 -8.42 -19.19
CA ARG A 97 -9.75 -9.14 -18.12
C ARG A 97 -8.30 -9.34 -18.53
N GLY A 98 -7.37 -8.82 -17.75
CA GLY A 98 -5.94 -8.91 -18.02
C GLY A 98 -5.23 -9.81 -17.04
N LYS A 99 -4.06 -10.32 -17.43
CA LYS A 99 -3.12 -11.04 -16.57
C LYS A 99 -2.01 -10.08 -16.15
N ILE A 100 -1.87 -9.87 -14.86
CA ILE A 100 -1.00 -8.84 -14.26
C ILE A 100 0.12 -9.54 -13.49
N LEU A 101 1.36 -9.06 -13.62
CA LEU A 101 2.47 -9.41 -12.74
C LEU A 101 2.72 -8.25 -11.79
N LEU A 102 2.68 -8.49 -10.48
CA LEU A 102 2.94 -7.49 -9.44
C LEU A 102 4.21 -7.86 -8.68
N MET A 103 5.18 -6.93 -8.64
CA MET A 103 6.44 -7.09 -7.91
C MET A 103 6.54 -6.05 -6.79
N ASP A 104 6.76 -6.53 -5.55
CA ASP A 104 6.95 -5.71 -4.35
C ASP A 104 7.63 -6.56 -3.25
N ASP A 105 8.61 -6.05 -2.51
CA ASP A 105 9.29 -6.82 -1.45
C ASP A 105 8.50 -6.84 -0.13
N GLU A 106 7.61 -5.87 0.08
CA GLU A 106 6.76 -5.82 1.26
C GLU A 106 5.53 -6.74 1.10
N GLU A 107 5.55 -7.90 1.77
CA GLU A 107 4.47 -8.92 1.71
C GLU A 107 3.07 -8.30 1.89
N LEU A 108 2.90 -7.43 2.89
CA LEU A 108 1.61 -6.80 3.17
C LEU A 108 1.13 -5.93 2.01
N ILE A 109 2.02 -5.15 1.39
CA ILE A 109 1.68 -4.28 0.25
C ILE A 109 1.35 -5.16 -0.97
N ARG A 110 2.15 -6.19 -1.20
CA ARG A 110 1.97 -7.16 -2.29
C ARG A 110 0.62 -7.87 -2.18
N ASP A 111 0.23 -8.30 -0.99
CA ASP A 111 -1.05 -8.97 -0.74
C ASP A 111 -2.24 -8.02 -0.95
N ILE A 112 -2.19 -6.82 -0.36
CA ILE A 112 -3.26 -5.82 -0.51
C ILE A 112 -3.43 -5.43 -1.97
N ALA A 113 -2.36 -5.10 -2.68
CA ALA A 113 -2.42 -4.73 -4.09
C ALA A 113 -2.88 -5.90 -4.96
N GLY A 114 -2.45 -7.14 -4.65
CA GLY A 114 -2.94 -8.36 -5.30
C GLY A 114 -4.43 -8.56 -5.14
N ASP A 115 -4.97 -8.34 -3.95
CA ASP A 115 -6.41 -8.44 -3.70
C ASP A 115 -7.20 -7.31 -4.37
N MET A 116 -6.65 -6.11 -4.45
CA MET A 116 -7.25 -5.01 -5.22
C MET A 116 -7.33 -5.36 -6.72
N ILE A 117 -6.27 -5.96 -7.31
CA ILE A 117 -6.24 -6.40 -8.71
C ILE A 117 -7.28 -7.48 -8.98
N LYS A 118 -7.42 -8.46 -8.06
CA LYS A 118 -8.47 -9.50 -8.14
C LYS A 118 -9.87 -8.91 -8.02
N ALA A 119 -10.06 -7.93 -7.14
CA ALA A 119 -11.35 -7.23 -6.97
C ALA A 119 -11.75 -6.45 -8.23
N LEU A 120 -10.80 -6.09 -9.09
CA LEU A 120 -11.01 -5.49 -10.41
C LEU A 120 -11.20 -6.54 -11.52
N ASP A 121 -11.39 -7.81 -11.16
CA ASP A 121 -11.61 -8.96 -12.07
C ASP A 121 -10.43 -9.29 -13.01
N HIS A 122 -9.18 -8.96 -12.57
CA HIS A 122 -7.95 -9.35 -13.27
C HIS A 122 -7.30 -10.57 -12.63
N GLU A 123 -6.51 -11.32 -13.41
CA GLU A 123 -5.59 -12.34 -12.89
C GLU A 123 -4.31 -11.66 -12.40
N VAL A 124 -3.76 -12.11 -11.28
CA VAL A 124 -2.51 -11.57 -10.75
C VAL A 124 -1.58 -12.68 -10.32
N GLU A 125 -0.30 -12.56 -10.72
CA GLU A 125 0.82 -13.28 -10.13
C GLU A 125 1.72 -12.30 -9.38
N LEU A 126 2.23 -12.74 -8.23
CA LEU A 126 3.02 -11.93 -7.30
C LEU A 126 4.50 -12.32 -7.41
N ALA A 127 5.40 -11.35 -7.26
CA ALA A 127 6.84 -11.55 -7.19
C ALA A 127 7.44 -10.67 -6.09
N GLU A 128 8.48 -11.16 -5.41
CA GLU A 128 9.13 -10.44 -4.30
C GLU A 128 10.26 -9.52 -4.77
N ASN A 129 10.82 -9.78 -5.94
CA ASN A 129 11.97 -9.05 -6.49
C ASN A 129 12.03 -9.20 -8.02
N GLY A 130 12.99 -8.47 -8.63
CA GLY A 130 13.13 -8.45 -10.08
C GLY A 130 13.53 -9.78 -10.70
N GLU A 131 14.36 -10.57 -10.03
CA GLU A 131 14.79 -11.89 -10.53
C GLU A 131 13.59 -12.82 -10.66
N GLU A 132 12.75 -12.88 -9.65
CA GLU A 132 11.53 -13.68 -9.67
C GLU A 132 10.54 -13.16 -10.71
N ALA A 133 10.35 -11.84 -10.79
CA ALA A 133 9.48 -11.22 -11.78
C ALA A 133 9.89 -11.56 -13.21
N ILE A 134 11.18 -11.46 -13.54
CA ILE A 134 11.72 -11.81 -14.85
C ILE A 134 11.53 -13.31 -15.14
N GLY A 135 11.78 -14.17 -14.16
CA GLY A 135 11.58 -15.62 -14.29
C GLY A 135 10.13 -15.96 -14.62
N LYS A 136 9.17 -15.42 -13.87
CA LYS A 136 7.73 -15.60 -14.12
C LYS A 136 7.30 -15.03 -15.47
N TYR A 137 7.80 -13.85 -15.84
CA TYR A 137 7.48 -13.23 -17.11
C TYR A 137 7.92 -14.10 -18.31
N LYS A 138 9.16 -14.62 -18.29
CA LYS A 138 9.68 -15.50 -19.33
C LYS A 138 8.88 -16.80 -19.42
N ALA A 139 8.60 -17.45 -18.27
CA ALA A 139 7.82 -18.69 -18.24
C ALA A 139 6.39 -18.49 -18.79
N ALA A 140 5.76 -17.34 -18.49
CA ALA A 140 4.45 -17.00 -19.03
C ALA A 140 4.48 -16.80 -20.56
N MET A 141 5.54 -16.17 -21.07
CA MET A 141 5.75 -16.02 -22.52
C MET A 141 5.93 -17.38 -23.21
N GLU A 142 6.76 -18.25 -22.65
CA GLU A 142 7.04 -19.59 -23.19
C GLU A 142 5.79 -20.51 -23.18
N SER A 143 4.94 -20.38 -22.15
CA SER A 143 3.70 -21.15 -22.03
C SER A 143 2.56 -20.63 -22.91
N GLY A 144 2.77 -19.52 -23.65
CA GLY A 144 1.74 -18.91 -24.49
C GLY A 144 0.64 -18.16 -23.71
N ASN A 145 0.87 -17.88 -22.42
CA ASN A 145 -0.05 -17.10 -21.56
C ASN A 145 0.67 -15.88 -20.96
N PRO A 146 1.09 -14.89 -21.79
CA PRO A 146 1.88 -13.76 -21.35
C PRO A 146 1.10 -12.83 -20.42
N PHE A 147 1.84 -12.06 -19.62
CA PHE A 147 1.25 -10.96 -18.86
C PHE A 147 0.90 -9.79 -19.79
N ASP A 148 -0.27 -9.21 -19.56
CA ASP A 148 -0.73 -8.01 -20.27
C ASP A 148 -0.09 -6.74 -19.71
N VAL A 149 0.12 -6.67 -18.39
CA VAL A 149 0.74 -5.53 -17.69
C VAL A 149 1.63 -6.06 -16.56
N VAL A 150 2.74 -5.37 -16.30
CA VAL A 150 3.57 -5.58 -15.12
C VAL A 150 3.53 -4.33 -14.24
N ILE A 151 3.44 -4.50 -12.92
CA ILE A 151 3.55 -3.45 -11.91
C ILE A 151 4.80 -3.73 -11.10
N LEU A 152 5.76 -2.80 -11.12
CA LEU A 152 7.08 -3.00 -10.52
C LEU A 152 7.32 -1.95 -9.45
N ASP A 153 7.57 -2.39 -8.21
CA ASP A 153 8.07 -1.49 -7.18
C ASP A 153 9.46 -0.99 -7.55
N LEU A 154 9.64 0.31 -7.44
CA LEU A 154 10.90 0.96 -7.81
C LEU A 154 12.05 0.51 -6.92
N THR A 155 11.80 0.39 -5.60
CA THR A 155 12.83 0.18 -4.58
C THR A 155 12.63 -1.14 -3.84
N ILE A 156 13.47 -2.12 -4.16
CA ILE A 156 13.50 -3.43 -3.48
C ILE A 156 14.71 -3.50 -2.56
N ARG A 157 14.49 -3.84 -1.29
CA ARG A 157 15.58 -3.96 -0.30
C ARG A 157 16.37 -5.24 -0.51
N GLY A 158 17.63 -5.08 -0.90
CA GLY A 158 18.55 -6.21 -1.03
C GLY A 158 18.36 -7.11 -2.26
N GLY A 159 17.56 -6.65 -3.24
CA GLY A 159 17.28 -7.36 -4.49
C GLY A 159 17.21 -6.41 -5.69
N MET A 160 16.91 -6.96 -6.86
CA MET A 160 16.73 -6.21 -8.10
C MET A 160 15.44 -5.39 -8.03
N GLY A 161 15.55 -4.05 -8.10
CA GLY A 161 14.42 -3.13 -8.10
C GLY A 161 13.77 -2.93 -9.47
N GLY A 162 12.70 -2.14 -9.51
CA GLY A 162 11.88 -1.95 -10.71
C GLY A 162 12.63 -1.38 -11.91
N LYS A 163 13.58 -0.49 -11.70
CA LYS A 163 14.37 0.10 -12.79
C LYS A 163 15.21 -0.96 -13.53
N GLU A 164 15.98 -1.74 -12.83
CA GLU A 164 16.79 -2.80 -13.45
C GLU A 164 15.90 -3.91 -14.02
N THR A 165 14.78 -4.20 -13.34
CA THR A 165 13.81 -5.19 -13.81
C THR A 165 13.20 -4.79 -15.15
N ILE A 166 12.75 -3.54 -15.32
CA ILE A 166 12.15 -3.09 -16.58
C ILE A 166 13.16 -3.09 -17.72
N GLU A 167 14.41 -2.69 -17.49
CA GLU A 167 15.49 -2.73 -18.49
C GLU A 167 15.63 -4.16 -19.07
N ARG A 168 15.71 -5.17 -18.20
CA ARG A 168 15.81 -6.58 -18.60
C ARG A 168 14.53 -7.14 -19.23
N LEU A 169 13.36 -6.69 -18.79
CA LEU A 169 12.10 -7.09 -19.40
C LEU A 169 11.91 -6.50 -20.81
N LEU A 170 12.41 -5.27 -21.06
CA LEU A 170 12.40 -4.65 -22.40
C LEU A 170 13.31 -5.38 -23.37
N GLU A 171 14.40 -6.02 -22.93
CA GLU A 171 15.23 -6.90 -23.76
C GLU A 171 14.46 -8.14 -24.23
N VAL A 172 13.56 -8.66 -23.36
CA VAL A 172 12.72 -9.84 -23.65
C VAL A 172 11.51 -9.45 -24.51
N ASN A 173 10.85 -8.35 -24.18
CA ASN A 173 9.69 -7.85 -24.90
C ASN A 173 9.70 -6.31 -24.98
N PRO A 174 10.15 -5.72 -26.08
CA PRO A 174 10.16 -4.26 -26.25
C PRO A 174 8.78 -3.57 -26.20
N ARG A 175 7.69 -4.35 -26.25
CA ARG A 175 6.31 -3.82 -26.17
C ARG A 175 5.64 -4.06 -24.83
N ILE A 176 6.41 -4.43 -23.81
CA ILE A 176 5.88 -4.65 -22.46
C ILE A 176 5.16 -3.39 -21.94
N LYS A 177 4.00 -3.57 -21.35
CA LYS A 177 3.27 -2.49 -20.68
C LYS A 177 3.60 -2.55 -19.21
N ALA A 178 4.34 -1.56 -18.72
CA ALA A 178 4.82 -1.55 -17.36
C ALA A 178 4.33 -0.31 -16.60
N ILE A 179 3.91 -0.52 -15.37
CA ILE A 179 3.58 0.52 -14.39
C ILE A 179 4.69 0.53 -13.34
N VAL A 180 5.27 1.68 -13.07
CA VAL A 180 6.13 1.84 -11.90
C VAL A 180 5.28 2.15 -10.67
N SER A 181 5.57 1.49 -9.56
CA SER A 181 5.03 1.77 -8.24
C SER A 181 6.09 2.44 -7.39
N SER A 182 5.78 3.56 -6.74
CA SER A 182 6.74 4.28 -5.93
C SER A 182 6.13 4.88 -4.67
N GLY A 183 6.93 5.00 -3.59
CA GLY A 183 6.59 5.78 -2.40
C GLY A 183 6.85 7.28 -2.59
N TYR A 184 6.48 8.09 -1.60
CA TYR A 184 6.62 9.55 -1.60
C TYR A 184 8.05 10.10 -1.72
N SER A 185 9.08 9.26 -1.62
CA SER A 185 10.48 9.68 -1.60
C SER A 185 11.16 9.77 -2.97
N ASP A 186 10.49 9.34 -4.04
CA ASP A 186 11.12 9.12 -5.35
C ASP A 186 10.66 10.15 -6.41
N ASP A 187 10.44 11.41 -6.03
CA ASP A 187 9.86 12.48 -6.87
C ASP A 187 10.53 12.67 -8.23
N THR A 188 11.83 12.43 -8.35
CA THR A 188 12.56 12.59 -9.63
C THR A 188 12.30 11.48 -10.62
N LEU A 189 12.08 10.24 -10.16
CA LEU A 189 11.79 9.09 -11.02
C LEU A 189 10.31 9.05 -11.42
N VAL A 190 9.43 9.54 -10.55
CA VAL A 190 7.99 9.67 -10.83
C VAL A 190 7.75 10.68 -11.97
N SER A 191 8.54 11.75 -12.05
CA SER A 191 8.43 12.72 -13.16
C SER A 191 8.95 12.19 -14.50
N ASP A 192 9.92 11.28 -14.48
CA ASP A 192 10.64 10.82 -15.68
C ASP A 192 10.43 9.32 -16.00
N TYR A 193 9.42 8.66 -15.43
CA TYR A 193 9.20 7.21 -15.55
C TYR A 193 9.22 6.72 -17.02
N ARG A 194 8.79 7.55 -17.97
CA ARG A 194 8.78 7.20 -19.40
C ARG A 194 10.18 7.01 -19.99
N ASN A 195 11.16 7.73 -19.48
CA ASN A 195 12.56 7.61 -19.92
C ASN A 195 13.18 6.27 -19.53
N TYR A 196 12.58 5.58 -18.54
CA TYR A 196 12.98 4.24 -18.11
C TYR A 196 12.16 3.11 -18.75
N GLY A 197 11.23 3.46 -19.68
CA GLY A 197 10.42 2.47 -20.37
C GLY A 197 9.10 2.11 -19.70
N PHE A 198 8.73 2.79 -18.62
CA PHE A 198 7.41 2.62 -18.01
C PHE A 198 6.31 3.36 -18.78
N SER A 199 5.14 2.75 -18.84
CA SER A 199 3.95 3.28 -19.52
C SER A 199 3.07 4.15 -18.61
N ALA A 200 3.12 3.91 -17.29
CA ALA A 200 2.37 4.64 -16.27
C ALA A 200 3.10 4.61 -14.92
N CYS A 201 2.65 5.46 -14.00
CA CYS A 201 3.15 5.52 -12.62
C CYS A 201 1.97 5.46 -11.64
N LEU A 202 2.14 4.74 -10.53
CA LEU A 202 1.23 4.68 -9.39
C LEU A 202 2.00 5.05 -8.12
N THR A 203 1.40 5.91 -7.29
CA THR A 203 1.98 6.31 -6.00
C THR A 203 1.38 5.47 -4.88
N LYS A 204 2.23 4.92 -4.01
CA LYS A 204 1.80 4.22 -2.78
C LYS A 204 1.40 5.24 -1.69
N PRO A 205 0.33 5.00 -0.91
CA PRO A 205 -0.59 3.85 -0.97
C PRO A 205 -1.58 3.97 -2.11
N TYR A 206 -1.87 2.85 -2.80
CA TYR A 206 -2.81 2.83 -3.93
C TYR A 206 -4.24 3.10 -3.48
N LYS A 207 -4.98 3.87 -4.29
CA LYS A 207 -6.44 3.86 -4.27
C LYS A 207 -6.96 2.91 -5.35
N LEU A 208 -8.05 2.18 -5.03
CA LEU A 208 -8.62 1.22 -5.97
C LEU A 208 -8.94 1.87 -7.33
N GLN A 209 -9.45 3.11 -7.33
CA GLN A 209 -9.75 3.85 -8.56
C GLN A 209 -8.51 4.16 -9.38
N GLU A 210 -7.42 4.61 -8.74
CA GLU A 210 -6.15 4.94 -9.42
C GLU A 210 -5.53 3.70 -10.07
N LEU A 211 -5.57 2.55 -9.36
CA LEU A 211 -5.12 1.27 -9.88
C LEU A 211 -5.98 0.81 -11.07
N SER A 212 -7.30 0.92 -10.95
CA SER A 212 -8.26 0.62 -12.02
C SER A 212 -8.00 1.46 -13.28
N ASP A 213 -7.87 2.77 -13.10
CA ASP A 213 -7.64 3.69 -14.22
C ASP A 213 -6.29 3.42 -14.91
N GLY A 214 -5.24 3.14 -14.13
CA GLY A 214 -3.92 2.79 -14.64
C GLY A 214 -3.94 1.51 -15.48
N LEU A 215 -4.59 0.46 -14.99
CA LEU A 215 -4.72 -0.82 -15.70
C LEU A 215 -5.59 -0.69 -16.95
N ASN A 216 -6.75 -0.03 -16.85
CA ASN A 216 -7.68 0.14 -17.96
C ASN A 216 -7.04 0.93 -19.12
N ASN A 217 -6.28 1.97 -18.81
CA ASN A 217 -5.57 2.76 -19.82
C ASN A 217 -4.53 1.94 -20.61
N LEU A 218 -3.97 0.90 -20.00
CA LEU A 218 -3.00 0.04 -20.65
C LEU A 218 -3.65 -1.15 -21.36
N LEU A 219 -4.69 -1.75 -20.77
CA LEU A 219 -5.37 -2.92 -21.33
C LEU A 219 -6.23 -2.59 -22.57
N SER A 220 -6.68 -1.34 -22.70
CA SER A 220 -7.50 -0.88 -23.83
C SER A 220 -6.70 -0.48 -25.08
N LYS A 221 -5.39 -0.40 -24.98
CA LYS A 221 -4.46 -0.14 -26.10
C LYS A 221 -3.91 -1.45 -26.64
#